data_d5059ab3b7a6661472fb43af3c4e8303
#
_entry.id   d5059ab3b7a6661472fb43af3c4e8303
#
_cell.length_a   1.000
_cell.length_b   1.000
_cell.length_c   1.000
_cell.angle_alpha   90.00
_cell.angle_beta   90.00
_cell.angle_gamma   90.00
#
_symmetry.space_group_name_H-M   'P 1'
#
loop_
_entity.id
_entity.type
_entity.pdbx_description
1 polymer ?
#
loop_
_entity_poly.entity_id
_entity_poly.type
_entity_poly.pdbx_seq_one_letter_code
_entity_poly.pdbx_strand_id
1 'polypeptide(L)'
;GRCLVFNPAQLMLDPFGTAADKFRHPATGPADDMHPGWPESTPFVQLPSSAVFPSGARMRLRPLLRSDGHAWRRQRIEDEEFLRPVEPTQTMPWDAAHSQQAWWNHLMYLRTAAREALVVPLVIEVEGQFVGQVTLGNIQHGSIRDCWIGYWVHSAVQGAGVPPAATALEVD
;
A
#
# COMPACT_ATOMS: atom_id res chain seq x y z
N GLY A 1 16.83 4.66 -10.49
CA GLY A 1 15.47 4.21 -10.33
C GLY A 1 14.50 5.37 -10.45
N ARG A 2 13.57 5.32 -11.40
CA ARG A 2 12.49 6.30 -11.46
C ARG A 2 11.44 5.90 -10.43
N CYS A 3 11.25 6.70 -9.37
CA CYS A 3 10.02 6.66 -8.58
C CYS A 3 8.86 7.04 -9.51
N LEU A 4 8.12 6.07 -9.98
CA LEU A 4 6.84 6.31 -10.63
C LEU A 4 5.79 6.36 -9.53
N VAL A 5 5.22 7.53 -9.32
CA VAL A 5 4.10 7.72 -8.42
C VAL A 5 2.90 6.96 -8.99
N PHE A 6 2.34 6.11 -8.17
CA PHE A 6 1.24 5.24 -8.48
C PHE A 6 -0.05 6.01 -8.79
N ASN A 7 -0.74 5.66 -9.87
CA ASN A 7 -2.04 6.22 -10.24
C ASN A 7 -3.20 5.35 -9.75
N PRO A 8 -3.89 5.69 -8.66
CA PRO A 8 -5.06 4.94 -8.22
C PRO A 8 -6.25 5.01 -9.21
N ALA A 9 -6.27 5.96 -10.12
CA ALA A 9 -7.37 6.09 -11.09
C ALA A 9 -7.33 5.03 -12.21
N GLN A 10 -6.19 4.47 -12.55
CA GLN A 10 -6.11 3.32 -13.47
C GLN A 10 -6.62 2.02 -12.84
N LEU A 11 -6.78 2.02 -11.53
CA LEU A 11 -7.21 0.91 -10.71
C LEU A 11 -8.75 0.74 -10.64
N MET A 12 -9.51 1.65 -11.20
CA MET A 12 -10.98 1.66 -11.08
C MET A 12 -11.70 0.86 -12.18
N LEU A 13 -11.02 0.10 -13.04
CA LEU A 13 -11.64 -0.47 -14.23
C LEU A 13 -12.10 -1.92 -14.13
N ASP A 14 -12.04 -2.58 -12.96
CA ASP A 14 -12.66 -3.89 -12.80
C ASP A 14 -13.55 -3.99 -11.55
N PRO A 15 -14.87 -3.67 -11.69
CA PRO A 15 -15.81 -3.75 -10.58
C PRO A 15 -16.34 -5.16 -10.29
N PHE A 16 -15.98 -6.20 -11.05
CA PHE A 16 -16.70 -7.48 -11.04
C PHE A 16 -15.95 -8.67 -10.43
N GLY A 17 -15.16 -8.46 -9.39
CA GLY A 17 -14.80 -9.60 -8.52
C GLY A 17 -16.07 -10.25 -7.97
N THR A 18 -16.17 -11.58 -8.03
CA THR A 18 -17.34 -12.30 -7.51
C THR A 18 -17.64 -11.93 -6.05
N ALA A 19 -18.91 -11.85 -5.67
CA ALA A 19 -19.32 -11.44 -4.32
C ALA A 19 -18.65 -12.24 -3.20
N ALA A 20 -18.31 -13.52 -3.45
CA ALA A 20 -17.59 -14.39 -2.50
C ALA A 20 -16.17 -13.89 -2.21
N ASP A 21 -15.50 -13.27 -3.16
CA ASP A 21 -14.15 -12.74 -3.00
C ASP A 21 -14.08 -11.43 -2.22
N LYS A 22 -15.19 -10.69 -2.21
CA LYS A 22 -15.28 -9.39 -1.53
C LYS A 22 -15.14 -9.48 -0.01
N PHE A 23 -15.38 -10.64 0.58
CA PHE A 23 -15.41 -10.85 2.03
C PHE A 23 -14.27 -11.73 2.56
N ARG A 24 -13.44 -12.28 1.69
CA ARG A 24 -12.29 -13.07 2.15
C ARG A 24 -11.20 -12.14 2.67
N HIS A 25 -10.74 -12.43 3.88
CA HIS A 25 -9.44 -11.93 4.34
C HIS A 25 -8.34 -12.41 3.39
N PRO A 26 -7.22 -11.69 3.27
CA PRO A 26 -6.05 -12.23 2.61
C PRO A 26 -5.83 -13.65 3.15
N ALA A 27 -5.64 -14.62 2.27
CA ALA A 27 -5.34 -15.97 2.71
C ALA A 27 -4.11 -15.92 3.61
N THR A 28 -4.20 -16.48 4.79
CA THR A 28 -3.04 -16.71 5.65
C THR A 28 -2.46 -18.05 5.21
N GLY A 29 -1.35 -18.04 4.55
CA GLY A 29 -0.65 -19.21 4.07
C GLY A 29 0.74 -18.86 3.57
N PRO A 30 1.63 -19.83 3.38
CA PRO A 30 2.92 -19.55 2.78
C PRO A 30 2.73 -18.92 1.40
N ALA A 31 3.57 -17.94 1.07
CA ALA A 31 3.65 -17.39 -0.27
C ALA A 31 3.98 -18.53 -1.24
N ASP A 32 3.39 -18.52 -2.41
CA ASP A 32 3.75 -19.41 -3.49
C ASP A 32 4.65 -18.70 -4.52
N ASP A 33 5.14 -19.42 -5.51
CA ASP A 33 6.02 -18.88 -6.53
C ASP A 33 5.37 -17.77 -7.38
N MET A 34 4.04 -17.69 -7.36
CA MET A 34 3.27 -16.70 -8.10
C MET A 34 2.93 -15.45 -7.27
N HIS A 35 3.03 -15.56 -5.94
CA HIS A 35 2.72 -14.48 -5.00
C HIS A 35 3.84 -14.32 -3.97
N PRO A 36 5.05 -13.95 -4.38
CA PRO A 36 6.18 -13.84 -3.46
C PRO A 36 5.88 -12.77 -2.40
N GLY A 37 5.87 -13.20 -1.13
CA GLY A 37 5.69 -12.33 0.02
C GLY A 37 4.25 -11.88 0.32
N TRP A 38 3.28 -12.14 -0.52
CA TRP A 38 1.89 -11.81 -0.24
C TRP A 38 1.04 -13.09 -0.07
N PRO A 39 0.19 -13.19 0.96
CA PRO A 39 -0.27 -12.18 1.93
C PRO A 39 0.53 -12.12 3.24
N GLU A 40 1.80 -12.39 3.23
CA GLU A 40 2.63 -12.44 4.42
C GLU A 40 2.96 -11.07 5.00
N SER A 41 3.33 -11.05 6.29
CA SER A 41 3.91 -9.86 6.93
C SER A 41 5.41 -10.03 7.04
N THR A 42 6.16 -8.94 6.87
CA THR A 42 7.60 -8.95 7.11
C THR A 42 7.90 -9.07 8.61
N PRO A 43 9.10 -9.46 8.97
CA PRO A 43 9.61 -9.25 10.33
C PRO A 43 9.53 -7.76 10.71
N PHE A 44 9.54 -7.50 12.02
CA PHE A 44 9.69 -6.13 12.50
C PHE A 44 11.11 -5.64 12.33
N VAL A 45 11.28 -4.42 11.88
CA VAL A 45 12.55 -3.68 11.89
C VAL A 45 12.46 -2.52 12.87
N GLN A 46 13.59 -2.10 13.38
CA GLN A 46 13.70 -0.98 14.30
C GLN A 46 14.06 0.29 13.52
N LEU A 47 13.18 1.27 13.52
CA LEU A 47 13.48 2.62 13.04
C LEU A 47 14.38 3.32 14.07
N PRO A 48 15.31 4.15 13.60
CA PRO A 48 16.17 4.92 14.49
C PRO A 48 15.40 5.99 15.27
N SER A 49 16.00 6.50 16.32
CA SER A 49 15.47 7.65 17.04
C SER A 49 15.34 8.86 16.10
N SER A 50 14.24 9.57 16.24
CA SER A 50 13.91 10.73 15.42
C SER A 50 13.11 11.75 16.23
N ALA A 51 12.83 12.91 15.66
CA ALA A 51 11.94 13.89 16.29
C ALA A 51 10.52 13.34 16.50
N VAL A 52 10.06 12.46 15.62
CA VAL A 52 8.74 11.83 15.70
C VAL A 52 8.73 10.67 16.70
N PHE A 53 9.79 9.87 16.71
CA PHE A 53 9.97 8.73 17.59
C PHE A 53 11.29 8.84 18.37
N PRO A 54 11.32 9.56 19.50
CA PRO A 54 12.56 9.79 20.26
C PRO A 54 13.27 8.52 20.71
N SER A 55 12.53 7.45 20.95
CA SER A 55 13.07 6.13 21.33
C SER A 55 13.22 5.17 20.15
N GLY A 56 13.05 5.66 18.91
CA GLY A 56 12.85 4.81 17.74
C GLY A 56 11.45 4.23 17.70
N ALA A 57 11.16 3.40 16.69
CA ALA A 57 9.87 2.77 16.53
C ALA A 57 10.00 1.41 15.84
N ARG A 58 9.07 0.49 16.12
CA ARG A 58 8.98 -0.79 15.42
C ARG A 58 8.11 -0.65 14.18
N MET A 59 8.62 -1.12 13.05
CA MET A 59 7.95 -1.07 11.77
C MET A 59 7.93 -2.45 11.12
N ARG A 60 6.87 -2.73 10.37
CA ARG A 60 6.79 -3.86 9.44
C ARG A 60 5.92 -3.52 8.24
N LEU A 61 5.98 -4.35 7.23
CA LEU A 61 4.99 -4.42 6.18
C LEU A 61 4.00 -5.55 6.46
N ARG A 62 2.73 -5.35 6.14
CA ARG A 62 1.68 -6.36 6.30
C ARG A 62 0.60 -6.21 5.22
N PRO A 63 -0.18 -7.26 4.97
CA PRO A 63 -1.32 -7.16 4.05
C PRO A 63 -2.34 -6.10 4.46
N LEU A 64 -3.03 -5.53 3.47
CA LEU A 64 -4.13 -4.60 3.70
C LEU A 64 -5.33 -5.31 4.33
N LEU A 65 -5.88 -4.72 5.37
CA LEU A 65 -7.08 -5.17 6.05
C LEU A 65 -8.25 -4.23 5.73
N ARG A 66 -9.45 -4.77 5.78
CA ARG A 66 -10.68 -3.98 5.63
C ARG A 66 -10.75 -2.82 6.63
N SER A 67 -10.29 -3.07 7.85
CA SER A 67 -10.24 -2.08 8.94
C SER A 67 -9.31 -0.91 8.70
N ASP A 68 -8.37 -1.00 7.77
CA ASP A 68 -7.43 0.09 7.46
C ASP A 68 -8.11 1.27 6.76
N GLY A 69 -9.32 1.09 6.25
CA GLY A 69 -10.03 2.10 5.48
C GLY A 69 -10.23 3.42 6.19
N HIS A 70 -10.45 3.41 7.50
CA HIS A 70 -10.60 4.65 8.27
C HIS A 70 -9.28 5.45 8.31
N ALA A 71 -8.16 4.78 8.60
CA ALA A 71 -6.84 5.41 8.64
C ALA A 71 -6.41 5.87 7.24
N TRP A 72 -6.60 5.03 6.20
CA TRP A 72 -6.32 5.37 4.81
C TRP A 72 -7.03 6.64 4.38
N ARG A 73 -8.35 6.73 4.59
CA ARG A 73 -9.15 7.91 4.22
C ARG A 73 -8.71 9.16 4.95
N ARG A 74 -8.60 9.07 6.28
CA ARG A 74 -8.20 10.22 7.12
C ARG A 74 -6.85 10.77 6.68
N GLN A 75 -5.84 9.92 6.58
CA GLN A 75 -4.48 10.34 6.25
C GLN A 75 -4.39 10.93 4.84
N ARG A 76 -5.08 10.35 3.88
CA ARG A 76 -5.07 10.88 2.51
C ARG A 76 -5.80 12.21 2.37
N ILE A 77 -6.84 12.44 3.16
CA ILE A 77 -7.53 13.73 3.22
C ILE A 77 -6.66 14.76 3.93
N GLU A 78 -6.04 14.41 5.05
CA GLU A 78 -5.11 15.27 5.78
C GLU A 78 -3.91 15.70 4.92
N ASP A 79 -3.40 14.81 4.09
CA ASP A 79 -2.22 15.01 3.26
C ASP A 79 -2.53 15.46 1.82
N GLU A 80 -3.74 15.94 1.52
CA GLU A 80 -4.13 16.38 0.18
C GLU A 80 -3.10 17.30 -0.46
N GLU A 81 -2.61 18.27 0.29
CA GLU A 81 -1.66 19.28 -0.19
C GLU A 81 -0.33 18.66 -0.66
N PHE A 82 0.09 17.58 -0.01
CA PHE A 82 1.33 16.86 -0.33
C PHE A 82 1.12 15.80 -1.42
N LEU A 83 -0.01 15.12 -1.42
CA LEU A 83 -0.28 13.99 -2.32
C LEU A 83 -0.80 14.44 -3.68
N ARG A 84 -1.69 15.41 -3.71
CA ARG A 84 -2.34 15.89 -4.95
C ARG A 84 -1.38 16.31 -6.06
N PRO A 85 -0.25 17.02 -5.77
CA PRO A 85 0.70 17.43 -6.81
C PRO A 85 1.46 16.27 -7.46
N VAL A 86 1.59 15.14 -6.76
CA VAL A 86 2.39 13.98 -7.20
C VAL A 86 1.54 12.82 -7.68
N GLU A 87 0.24 12.89 -7.49
CA GLU A 87 -0.73 11.93 -8.01
C GLU A 87 -1.34 12.41 -9.34
N PRO A 88 -1.80 11.49 -10.17
CA PRO A 88 -2.48 11.87 -11.40
C PRO A 88 -3.72 12.71 -11.12
N THR A 89 -4.00 13.62 -12.03
CA THR A 89 -5.16 14.50 -11.96
C THR A 89 -6.44 13.69 -11.82
N GLN A 90 -7.13 13.90 -10.72
CA GLN A 90 -8.42 13.28 -10.46
C GLN A 90 -9.54 14.14 -11.06
N THR A 91 -10.56 13.48 -11.63
CA THR A 91 -11.70 14.15 -12.22
C THR A 91 -12.79 14.52 -11.19
N MET A 92 -12.64 14.05 -9.97
CA MET A 92 -13.57 14.27 -8.86
C MET A 92 -12.89 15.02 -7.69
N PRO A 93 -13.66 15.63 -6.78
CA PRO A 93 -13.11 16.21 -5.55
C PRO A 93 -12.30 15.20 -4.75
N TRP A 94 -11.25 15.67 -4.08
CA TRP A 94 -10.31 14.81 -3.35
C TRP A 94 -10.96 13.97 -2.24
N ASP A 95 -11.87 14.54 -1.49
CA ASP A 95 -12.65 13.85 -0.45
C ASP A 95 -13.55 12.76 -1.03
N ALA A 96 -14.15 12.99 -2.19
CA ALA A 96 -14.95 11.99 -2.90
C ALA A 96 -14.07 10.83 -3.42
N ALA A 97 -12.89 11.15 -3.94
CA ALA A 97 -11.90 10.16 -4.39
C ALA A 97 -11.35 9.31 -3.23
N HIS A 98 -11.47 9.78 -1.99
CA HIS A 98 -11.05 9.10 -0.77
C HIS A 98 -12.23 8.78 0.15
N SER A 99 -13.40 8.51 -0.44
CA SER A 99 -14.59 8.06 0.28
C SER A 99 -14.46 6.61 0.78
N GLN A 100 -15.42 6.18 1.62
CA GLN A 100 -15.52 4.77 2.05
C GLN A 100 -15.69 3.82 0.87
N GLN A 101 -16.45 4.21 -0.13
CA GLN A 101 -16.64 3.42 -1.35
C GLN A 101 -15.35 3.35 -2.16
N ALA A 102 -14.59 4.46 -2.25
CA ALA A 102 -13.30 4.48 -2.93
C ALA A 102 -12.29 3.55 -2.26
N TRP A 103 -12.22 3.54 -0.91
CA TRP A 103 -11.42 2.55 -0.20
C TRP A 103 -11.81 1.12 -0.52
N TRP A 104 -13.08 0.82 -0.53
CA TRP A 104 -13.58 -0.51 -0.83
C TRP A 104 -13.20 -0.98 -2.23
N ASN A 105 -13.37 -0.11 -3.22
CA ASN A 105 -12.98 -0.38 -4.60
C ASN A 105 -11.46 -0.60 -4.71
N HIS A 106 -10.67 0.25 -4.06
CA HIS A 106 -9.22 0.14 -4.00
C HIS A 106 -8.76 -1.20 -3.41
N LEU A 107 -9.31 -1.57 -2.25
CA LEU A 107 -8.99 -2.82 -1.59
C LEU A 107 -9.34 -4.04 -2.47
N MET A 108 -10.52 -4.04 -3.10
CA MET A 108 -10.98 -5.14 -3.95
C MET A 108 -10.11 -5.31 -5.19
N TYR A 109 -9.77 -4.19 -5.82
CA TYR A 109 -8.87 -4.21 -6.96
C TYR A 109 -7.51 -4.79 -6.60
N LEU A 110 -6.86 -4.27 -5.54
CA LEU A 110 -5.54 -4.74 -5.13
C LEU A 110 -5.55 -6.24 -4.78
N ARG A 111 -6.62 -6.73 -4.14
CA ARG A 111 -6.78 -8.16 -3.85
C ARG A 111 -6.90 -9.00 -5.12
N THR A 112 -7.65 -8.53 -6.11
CA THR A 112 -7.78 -9.24 -7.38
C THR A 112 -6.45 -9.27 -8.12
N ALA A 113 -5.80 -8.12 -8.28
CA ALA A 113 -4.51 -8.02 -8.95
C ALA A 113 -3.38 -8.83 -8.23
N ALA A 114 -3.43 -8.89 -6.90
CA ALA A 114 -2.49 -9.71 -6.14
C ALA A 114 -2.69 -11.21 -6.37
N ARG A 115 -3.93 -11.68 -6.51
CA ARG A 115 -4.20 -13.08 -6.87
C ARG A 115 -3.72 -13.44 -8.27
N GLU A 116 -3.69 -12.48 -9.16
CA GLU A 116 -3.13 -12.62 -10.51
C GLU A 116 -1.61 -12.43 -10.54
N ALA A 117 -0.98 -12.28 -9.37
CA ALA A 117 0.46 -12.03 -9.21
C ALA A 117 0.96 -10.78 -9.95
N LEU A 118 0.10 -9.78 -10.13
CA LEU A 118 0.42 -8.52 -10.81
C LEU A 118 0.92 -7.44 -9.84
N VAL A 119 0.53 -7.54 -8.56
CA VAL A 119 0.92 -6.58 -7.53
C VAL A 119 1.18 -7.27 -6.19
N VAL A 120 2.01 -6.66 -5.34
CA VAL A 120 2.15 -6.99 -3.92
C VAL A 120 1.82 -5.73 -3.12
N PRO A 121 0.58 -5.58 -2.63
CA PRO A 121 0.16 -4.40 -1.89
C PRO A 121 0.33 -4.61 -0.40
N LEU A 122 1.11 -3.78 0.27
CA LEU A 122 1.38 -3.88 1.69
C LEU A 122 1.12 -2.56 2.43
N VAL A 123 0.65 -2.67 3.65
CA VAL A 123 0.55 -1.55 4.60
C VAL A 123 1.90 -1.33 5.25
N ILE A 124 2.28 -0.08 5.39
CA ILE A 124 3.37 0.34 6.26
C ILE A 124 2.78 0.53 7.66
N GLU A 125 3.15 -0.36 8.59
CA GLU A 125 2.70 -0.32 9.97
C GLU A 125 3.85 0.11 10.90
N VAL A 126 3.64 1.16 11.67
CA VAL A 126 4.59 1.64 12.68
C VAL A 126 3.88 1.69 14.03
N GLU A 127 4.45 1.03 15.02
CA GLU A 127 3.87 0.89 16.38
C GLU A 127 2.40 0.43 16.36
N GLY A 128 2.09 -0.52 15.45
CA GLY A 128 0.73 -1.04 15.30
C GLY A 128 -0.26 -0.13 14.57
N GLN A 129 0.20 1.01 14.04
CA GLN A 129 -0.64 1.98 13.33
C GLN A 129 -0.38 1.94 11.83
N PHE A 130 -1.43 2.04 11.05
CA PHE A 130 -1.35 2.30 9.62
C PHE A 130 -0.77 3.70 9.40
N VAL A 131 0.36 3.80 8.68
CA VAL A 131 1.01 5.09 8.38
C VAL A 131 1.26 5.32 6.91
N GLY A 132 0.86 4.39 6.07
CA GLY A 132 1.05 4.48 4.63
C GLY A 132 0.91 3.14 3.94
N GLN A 133 1.22 3.13 2.67
CA GLN A 133 1.13 1.94 1.82
C GLN A 133 2.34 1.89 0.89
N VAL A 134 2.84 0.70 0.65
CA VAL A 134 3.81 0.39 -0.40
C VAL A 134 3.22 -0.67 -1.30
N THR A 135 3.53 -0.63 -2.58
CA THR A 135 3.02 -1.60 -3.56
C THR A 135 4.08 -1.86 -4.62
N LEU A 136 4.47 -3.12 -4.77
CA LEU A 136 5.09 -3.60 -6.00
C LEU A 136 4.00 -3.75 -7.05
N GLY A 137 4.18 -3.17 -8.20
CA GLY A 137 3.17 -3.21 -9.25
C GLY A 137 3.73 -3.56 -10.61
N ASN A 138 2.84 -3.93 -11.52
CA ASN A 138 3.19 -4.37 -12.87
C ASN A 138 4.27 -5.46 -12.87
N ILE A 139 4.11 -6.46 -12.01
CA ILE A 139 5.06 -7.57 -11.91
C ILE A 139 4.99 -8.38 -13.19
N GLN A 140 6.12 -8.48 -13.88
CA GLN A 140 6.25 -9.22 -15.13
C GLN A 140 7.01 -10.53 -14.90
N HIS A 141 6.37 -11.64 -15.25
CA HIS A 141 6.91 -12.99 -15.07
C HIS A 141 7.50 -13.60 -16.35
N GLY A 142 7.63 -12.80 -17.41
CA GLY A 142 8.10 -13.24 -18.74
C GLY A 142 9.61 -13.22 -18.89
N SER A 143 10.06 -13.09 -20.15
CA SER A 143 11.48 -12.97 -20.50
C SER A 143 12.13 -11.72 -19.91
N ILE A 144 11.35 -10.67 -19.71
CA ILE A 144 11.73 -9.49 -18.95
C ILE A 144 11.08 -9.65 -17.57
N ARG A 145 11.88 -9.58 -16.53
CA ARG A 145 11.41 -9.53 -15.14
C ARG A 145 11.55 -8.09 -14.67
N ASP A 146 10.43 -7.43 -14.49
CA ASP A 146 10.38 -6.03 -14.10
C ASP A 146 9.20 -5.76 -13.18
N CYS A 147 9.32 -4.76 -12.34
CA CYS A 147 8.24 -4.23 -11.52
C CYS A 147 8.56 -2.78 -11.15
N TRP A 148 7.55 -2.05 -10.69
CA TRP A 148 7.75 -0.74 -10.08
C TRP A 148 7.36 -0.78 -8.60
N ILE A 149 7.95 0.11 -7.81
CA ILE A 149 7.59 0.32 -6.42
C ILE A 149 6.91 1.68 -6.32
N GLY A 150 5.69 1.69 -5.81
CA GLY A 150 4.98 2.91 -5.44
C GLY A 150 4.73 2.92 -3.94
N TYR A 151 4.89 4.07 -3.30
CA TYR A 151 4.56 4.22 -1.90
C TYR A 151 4.05 5.63 -1.59
N TRP A 152 3.30 5.73 -0.52
CA TRP A 152 3.03 6.99 0.15
C TRP A 152 3.07 6.77 1.66
N VAL A 153 3.45 7.80 2.39
CA VAL A 153 3.58 7.78 3.85
C VAL A 153 2.96 9.04 4.42
N HIS A 154 2.16 8.89 5.47
CA HIS A 154 1.52 9.99 6.17
C HIS A 154 2.53 11.03 6.66
N SER A 155 2.21 12.30 6.48
CA SER A 155 3.09 13.42 6.85
C SER A 155 3.49 13.41 8.33
N ALA A 156 2.64 12.89 9.20
CA ALA A 156 2.91 12.80 10.65
C ALA A 156 4.15 11.94 10.99
N VAL A 157 4.61 11.06 10.11
CA VAL A 157 5.82 10.24 10.31
C VAL A 157 6.98 10.61 9.39
N GLN A 158 6.91 11.77 8.76
CA GLN A 158 8.02 12.29 7.95
C GLN A 158 9.27 12.50 8.79
N GLY A 159 10.43 12.24 8.20
CA GLY A 159 11.72 12.35 8.88
C GLY A 159 12.06 11.19 9.84
N ALA A 160 11.19 10.20 9.98
CA ALA A 160 11.42 9.03 10.83
C ALA A 160 12.11 7.84 10.13
N GLY A 161 12.54 8.00 8.87
CA GLY A 161 13.19 6.93 8.10
C GLY A 161 12.24 5.84 7.58
N VAL A 162 10.93 6.09 7.61
CA VAL A 162 9.91 5.12 7.19
C VAL A 162 10.02 4.73 5.71
N PRO A 163 10.11 5.66 4.74
CA PRO A 163 10.16 5.29 3.33
C PRO A 163 11.34 4.39 2.95
N PRO A 164 12.61 4.71 3.31
CA PRO A 164 13.71 3.84 2.96
C PRO A 164 13.63 2.46 3.62
N ALA A 165 13.14 2.38 4.87
CA ALA A 165 12.94 1.11 5.55
C ALA A 165 11.82 0.27 4.90
N ALA A 166 10.71 0.89 4.49
CA ALA A 166 9.62 0.22 3.77
C ALA A 166 10.10 -0.33 2.42
N THR A 167 10.84 0.47 1.66
CA THR A 167 11.38 0.03 0.37
C THR A 167 12.38 -1.13 0.52
N ALA A 168 13.22 -1.10 1.54
CA ALA A 168 14.14 -2.20 1.81
C ALA A 168 13.39 -3.51 2.12
N LEU A 169 12.37 -3.44 2.99
CA LEU A 169 11.56 -4.62 3.34
C LEU A 169 10.72 -5.18 2.18
N GLU A 170 10.39 -4.35 1.19
CA GLU A 170 9.59 -4.78 0.04
C GLU A 170 10.42 -5.58 -0.98
N VAL A 171 11.74 -5.39 -1.01
CA VAL A 171 12.63 -6.03 -2.00
C VAL A 171 13.41 -7.21 -1.42
N ASP A 172 13.41 -7.40 -0.12
CA ASP A 172 14.01 -8.53 0.57
C ASP A 172 13.09 -9.76 0.58
#